data_dfdf93bfa922426ec4d47a5b98a52a79
#
_entry.id   dfdf93bfa922426ec4d47a5b98a52a79
#
_cell.length_a   1.000
_cell.length_b   1.000
_cell.length_c   1.000
_cell.angle_alpha   90.00
_cell.angle_beta   90.00
_cell.angle_gamma   90.00
#
_symmetry.space_group_name_H-M   'P 1'
#
loop_
_entity.id
_entity.type
_entity.pdbx_description
1 polymer ?
#
loop_
_entity_poly.entity_id
_entity_poly.type
_entity_poly.pdbx_seq_one_letter_code
_entity_poly.pdbx_strand_id
1 'polypeptide(L)'
;MYWLNSCQNISSCTMIEILIYLLLGACTGLLAGMFGIGGGSLLVPSLIFIFYGMDFDSSIIVLMAIGTSLASIFFSALSSTLSHHNKNSVEWSLVAPLSVGMILGAVVGAGYAVTLSNNNLKWIITIFLIVIGAEMISGFTQALAKKDKGRISLSKSIVPIHGSWIGFLSSIIGIGGGSFTTPLMIAGGYNIRKGIGTAAACGVPIAAAGAIGYTYYGQTTDANLPMGAVGY
;
A
#
# COMPACT_ATOMS: atom_id res chain seq x y z
N MET A 1 -27.31 -11.10 2.50
CA MET A 1 -28.46 -11.53 3.32
C MET A 1 -28.23 -12.83 4.11
N TYR A 2 -27.32 -13.72 3.72
CA TYR A 2 -27.04 -14.98 4.44
C TYR A 2 -26.29 -14.78 5.78
N TRP A 3 -25.41 -13.80 5.90
CA TRP A 3 -24.61 -13.56 7.12
C TRP A 3 -25.39 -12.87 8.24
N LEU A 4 -26.34 -11.98 7.92
CA LEU A 4 -27.16 -11.28 8.91
C LEU A 4 -28.17 -12.19 9.62
N ASN A 5 -28.62 -13.27 8.98
CA ASN A 5 -29.53 -14.25 9.59
C ASN A 5 -28.82 -15.30 10.46
N SER A 6 -27.48 -15.42 10.35
CA SER A 6 -26.72 -16.39 11.17
C SER A 6 -26.22 -15.80 12.49
N CYS A 7 -26.28 -14.49 12.65
CA CYS A 7 -25.82 -13.82 13.88
C CYS A 7 -26.98 -13.61 14.86
N GLN A 8 -27.46 -14.70 15.47
CA GLN A 8 -28.39 -14.60 16.63
C GLN A 8 -27.71 -14.09 17.91
N ASN A 9 -26.38 -13.89 17.88
CA ASN A 9 -25.62 -13.35 19.00
C ASN A 9 -24.59 -12.33 18.47
N ILE A 10 -24.86 -11.04 18.64
CA ILE A 10 -24.02 -9.93 18.15
C ILE A 10 -22.56 -10.08 18.61
N SER A 11 -22.30 -10.57 19.82
CA SER A 11 -20.98 -10.79 20.37
C SER A 11 -20.17 -11.90 19.65
N SER A 12 -20.83 -12.95 19.20
CA SER A 12 -20.16 -14.08 18.51
C SER A 12 -19.79 -13.73 17.08
N CYS A 13 -20.60 -12.91 16.39
CA CYS A 13 -20.32 -12.44 15.04
C CYS A 13 -19.11 -11.53 15.02
N THR A 14 -19.03 -10.57 15.92
CA THR A 14 -17.89 -9.65 16.06
C THR A 14 -16.58 -10.38 16.40
N MET A 15 -16.64 -11.44 17.21
CA MET A 15 -15.45 -12.24 17.56
C MET A 15 -14.90 -13.01 16.34
N ILE A 16 -15.77 -13.57 15.51
CA ILE A 16 -15.38 -14.28 14.28
C ILE A 16 -14.74 -13.30 13.28
N GLU A 17 -15.33 -12.13 13.10
CA GLU A 17 -14.80 -11.09 12.21
C GLU A 17 -13.42 -10.62 12.66
N ILE A 18 -13.23 -10.33 13.94
CA ILE A 18 -11.94 -9.97 14.52
C ILE A 18 -10.91 -11.07 14.27
N LEU A 19 -11.26 -12.33 14.46
CA LEU A 19 -10.37 -13.46 14.21
C LEU A 19 -9.97 -13.56 12.75
N ILE A 20 -10.90 -13.37 11.82
CA ILE A 20 -10.64 -13.36 10.37
C ILE A 20 -9.66 -12.25 10.01
N TYR A 21 -9.85 -11.02 10.50
CA TYR A 21 -8.95 -9.91 10.23
C TYR A 21 -7.56 -10.11 10.87
N LEU A 22 -7.48 -10.69 12.05
CA LEU A 22 -6.21 -11.03 12.70
C LEU A 22 -5.44 -12.08 11.91
N LEU A 23 -6.10 -13.17 11.49
CA LEU A 23 -5.49 -14.21 10.66
C LEU A 23 -5.04 -13.66 9.30
N LEU A 24 -5.89 -12.86 8.66
CA LEU A 24 -5.55 -12.20 7.40
C LEU A 24 -4.33 -11.29 7.56
N GLY A 25 -4.30 -10.45 8.59
CA GLY A 25 -3.18 -9.57 8.87
C GLY A 25 -1.89 -10.35 9.16
N ALA A 26 -1.97 -11.43 9.93
CA ALA A 26 -0.82 -12.29 10.22
C ALA A 26 -0.29 -12.98 8.95
N CYS A 27 -1.16 -13.59 8.14
CA CYS A 27 -0.78 -14.26 6.90
C CYS A 27 -0.20 -13.28 5.87
N THR A 28 -0.90 -12.17 5.61
CA THR A 28 -0.45 -11.17 4.64
C THR A 28 0.83 -10.47 5.10
N GLY A 29 0.96 -10.18 6.38
CA GLY A 29 2.17 -9.59 6.96
C GLY A 29 3.39 -10.52 6.88
N LEU A 30 3.21 -11.81 7.16
CA LEU A 30 4.26 -12.81 7.07
C LEU A 30 4.72 -13.00 5.61
N LEU A 31 3.78 -13.19 4.68
CA LEU A 31 4.08 -13.34 3.27
C LEU A 31 4.74 -12.07 2.70
N ALA A 32 4.19 -10.91 2.98
CA ALA A 32 4.75 -9.64 2.54
C ALA A 32 6.16 -9.39 3.09
N GLY A 33 6.41 -9.79 4.34
CA GLY A 33 7.73 -9.72 4.96
C GLY A 33 8.74 -10.66 4.30
N MET A 34 8.34 -11.90 3.99
CA MET A 34 9.21 -12.87 3.31
C MET A 34 9.55 -12.43 1.88
N PHE A 35 8.59 -11.92 1.13
CA PHE A 35 8.79 -11.51 -0.25
C PHE A 35 9.32 -10.08 -0.40
N GLY A 36 9.27 -9.26 0.64
CA GLY A 36 9.74 -7.86 0.59
C GLY A 36 8.93 -6.92 -0.31
N ILE A 37 7.69 -7.30 -0.66
CA ILE A 37 6.83 -6.56 -1.61
C ILE A 37 6.08 -5.40 -0.94
N GLY A 38 6.04 -5.40 0.40
CA GLY A 38 5.16 -4.52 1.16
C GLY A 38 3.74 -5.09 1.30
N GLY A 39 3.16 -4.95 2.52
CA GLY A 39 1.92 -5.63 2.90
C GLY A 39 0.69 -5.33 2.05
N GLY A 40 0.62 -4.16 1.43
CA GLY A 40 -0.55 -3.71 0.68
C GLY A 40 -0.89 -4.53 -0.56
N SER A 41 0.11 -5.10 -1.24
CA SER A 41 -0.10 -5.87 -2.47
C SER A 41 -0.94 -7.13 -2.26
N LEU A 42 -0.87 -7.73 -1.08
CA LEU A 42 -1.69 -8.87 -0.70
C LEU A 42 -2.94 -8.44 0.09
N LEU A 43 -2.85 -7.36 0.87
CA LEU A 43 -3.93 -6.91 1.72
C LEU A 43 -5.12 -6.38 0.92
N VAL A 44 -4.89 -5.57 -0.13
CA VAL A 44 -5.97 -4.99 -0.94
C VAL A 44 -6.85 -6.06 -1.60
N PRO A 45 -6.32 -7.03 -2.37
CA PRO A 45 -7.17 -8.06 -2.97
C PRO A 45 -7.87 -8.94 -1.91
N SER A 46 -7.21 -9.21 -0.78
CA SER A 46 -7.84 -9.97 0.31
C SER A 46 -8.99 -9.22 0.96
N LEU A 47 -8.85 -7.91 1.17
CA LEU A 47 -9.94 -7.06 1.68
C LEU A 47 -11.09 -6.95 0.68
N ILE A 48 -10.79 -6.79 -0.61
CA ILE A 48 -11.83 -6.79 -1.65
C ILE A 48 -12.65 -8.08 -1.59
N PHE A 49 -11.98 -9.23 -1.46
CA PHE A 49 -12.66 -10.53 -1.37
C PHE A 49 -13.56 -10.63 -0.13
N ILE A 50 -13.07 -10.18 1.04
CA ILE A 50 -13.85 -10.19 2.28
C ILE A 50 -15.04 -9.24 2.17
N PHE A 51 -14.85 -8.01 1.67
CA PHE A 51 -15.94 -7.03 1.55
C PHE A 51 -17.03 -7.46 0.57
N TYR A 52 -16.67 -8.21 -0.48
CA TYR A 52 -17.68 -8.87 -1.32
C TYR A 52 -18.48 -9.93 -0.55
N GLY A 53 -17.83 -10.69 0.31
CA GLY A 53 -18.51 -11.68 1.16
C GLY A 53 -19.42 -11.05 2.23
N MET A 54 -19.20 -9.79 2.58
CA MET A 54 -20.00 -9.02 3.54
C MET A 54 -21.15 -8.23 2.89
N ASP A 55 -21.41 -8.42 1.60
CA ASP A 55 -22.46 -7.75 0.82
C ASP A 55 -22.37 -6.20 0.85
N PHE A 56 -21.16 -5.63 0.92
CA PHE A 56 -20.97 -4.18 0.79
C PHE A 56 -21.31 -3.72 -0.63
N ASP A 57 -21.68 -2.44 -0.76
CA ASP A 57 -21.97 -1.85 -2.06
C ASP A 57 -20.77 -2.01 -3.01
N SER A 58 -21.02 -2.70 -4.12
CA SER A 58 -19.98 -3.01 -5.11
C SER A 58 -19.36 -1.77 -5.75
N SER A 59 -19.97 -0.59 -5.60
CA SER A 59 -19.46 0.67 -6.12
C SER A 59 -18.30 1.25 -5.32
N ILE A 60 -18.19 0.91 -4.02
CA ILE A 60 -17.20 1.49 -3.08
C ILE A 60 -16.20 0.47 -2.52
N ILE A 61 -16.41 -0.83 -2.74
CA ILE A 61 -15.59 -1.91 -2.16
C ILE A 61 -14.10 -1.69 -2.39
N VAL A 62 -13.71 -1.32 -3.62
CA VAL A 62 -12.28 -1.20 -3.96
C VAL A 62 -11.66 0.01 -3.26
N LEU A 63 -12.37 1.14 -3.23
CA LEU A 63 -11.90 2.35 -2.54
C LEU A 63 -11.75 2.10 -1.03
N MET A 64 -12.74 1.43 -0.42
CA MET A 64 -12.66 1.03 0.99
C MET A 64 -11.49 0.09 1.26
N ALA A 65 -11.25 -0.90 0.40
CA ALA A 65 -10.13 -1.82 0.54
C ALA A 65 -8.78 -1.10 0.44
N ILE A 66 -8.65 -0.15 -0.48
CA ILE A 66 -7.43 0.66 -0.64
C ILE A 66 -7.21 1.53 0.59
N GLY A 67 -8.21 2.28 1.04
CA GLY A 67 -8.10 3.16 2.21
C GLY A 67 -7.76 2.38 3.49
N THR A 68 -8.46 1.27 3.74
CA THR A 68 -8.19 0.38 4.88
C THR A 68 -6.79 -0.24 4.81
N SER A 69 -6.35 -0.63 3.61
CA SER A 69 -4.98 -1.13 3.41
C SER A 69 -3.95 -0.08 3.77
N LEU A 70 -4.08 1.16 3.29
CA LEU A 70 -3.16 2.24 3.60
C LEU A 70 -3.13 2.56 5.10
N ALA A 71 -4.28 2.58 5.77
CA ALA A 71 -4.34 2.76 7.23
C ALA A 71 -3.59 1.64 7.97
N SER A 72 -3.74 0.39 7.56
CA SER A 72 -3.03 -0.76 8.13
C SER A 72 -1.53 -0.71 7.84
N ILE A 73 -1.14 -0.29 6.63
CA ILE A 73 0.25 -0.13 6.22
C ILE A 73 0.95 0.94 7.06
N PHE A 74 0.27 1.99 7.48
CA PHE A 74 0.88 3.02 8.33
C PHE A 74 1.51 2.42 9.58
N PHE A 75 0.80 1.59 10.31
CA PHE A 75 1.29 0.94 11.52
C PHE A 75 2.39 -0.09 11.22
N SER A 76 2.20 -0.90 10.18
CA SER A 76 3.20 -1.91 9.81
C SER A 76 4.49 -1.28 9.26
N ALA A 77 4.39 -0.20 8.48
CA ALA A 77 5.55 0.54 7.99
C ALA A 77 6.31 1.23 9.12
N LEU A 78 5.61 1.75 10.14
CA LEU A 78 6.24 2.34 11.31
C LEU A 78 7.07 1.30 12.07
N SER A 79 6.50 0.14 12.37
CA SER A 79 7.19 -0.98 13.01
C SER A 79 8.39 -1.47 12.19
N SER A 80 8.21 -1.63 10.87
CA SER A 80 9.26 -2.03 9.94
C SER A 80 10.39 -1.01 9.90
N THR A 81 10.06 0.28 9.86
CA THR A 81 11.04 1.38 9.87
C THR A 81 11.91 1.35 11.11
N LEU A 82 11.31 1.17 12.28
CA LEU A 82 12.06 1.06 13.54
C LEU A 82 13.02 -0.13 13.53
N SER A 83 12.57 -1.29 13.02
CA SER A 83 13.42 -2.48 12.90
C SER A 83 14.59 -2.25 11.94
N HIS A 84 14.37 -1.61 10.79
CA HIS A 84 15.41 -1.31 9.82
C HIS A 84 16.34 -0.18 10.26
N HIS A 85 15.83 0.80 11.02
CA HIS A 85 16.63 1.86 11.64
C HIS A 85 17.67 1.27 12.61
N ASN A 86 17.25 0.38 13.49
CA ASN A 86 18.14 -0.28 14.45
C ASN A 86 19.24 -1.12 13.77
N LYS A 87 19.02 -1.55 12.52
CA LYS A 87 20.00 -2.29 11.70
C LYS A 87 20.83 -1.37 10.78
N ASN A 88 20.76 -0.04 10.93
CA ASN A 88 21.42 0.95 10.07
C ASN A 88 21.14 0.73 8.56
N SER A 89 19.93 0.24 8.23
CA SER A 89 19.53 -0.10 6.87
C SER A 89 18.68 1.00 6.20
N VAL A 90 18.48 2.15 6.85
CA VAL A 90 17.70 3.29 6.31
C VAL A 90 18.66 4.39 5.85
N GLU A 91 18.47 4.87 4.61
CA GLU A 91 19.20 6.02 4.08
C GLU A 91 18.37 7.30 4.27
N TRP A 92 18.46 7.87 5.46
CA TRP A 92 17.67 9.04 5.87
C TRP A 92 17.85 10.27 4.98
N SER A 93 19.01 10.40 4.32
CA SER A 93 19.29 11.50 3.39
C SER A 93 18.35 11.51 2.17
N LEU A 94 17.83 10.35 1.78
CA LEU A 94 16.87 10.18 0.69
C LEU A 94 15.42 10.10 1.18
N VAL A 95 15.18 9.64 2.41
CA VAL A 95 13.83 9.54 2.96
C VAL A 95 13.12 10.89 2.94
N ALA A 96 13.76 11.95 3.44
CA ALA A 96 13.13 13.26 3.53
C ALA A 96 12.68 13.83 2.16
N PRO A 97 13.55 13.93 1.14
CA PRO A 97 13.14 14.44 -0.17
C PRO A 97 12.17 13.52 -0.90
N LEU A 98 12.29 12.18 -0.77
CA LEU A 98 11.32 11.25 -1.33
C LEU A 98 9.95 11.43 -0.68
N SER A 99 9.90 11.53 0.66
CA SER A 99 8.66 11.64 1.43
C SER A 99 7.85 12.87 1.04
N VAL A 100 8.49 14.02 0.81
CA VAL A 100 7.80 15.24 0.35
C VAL A 100 7.08 15.00 -0.97
N GLY A 101 7.78 14.43 -1.95
CA GLY A 101 7.15 14.08 -3.22
C GLY A 101 6.04 13.04 -3.06
N MET A 102 6.29 12.01 -2.25
CA MET A 102 5.35 10.91 -2.02
C MET A 102 4.06 11.37 -1.35
N ILE A 103 4.12 12.29 -0.38
CA ILE A 103 2.93 12.86 0.25
C ILE A 103 2.09 13.60 -0.79
N LEU A 104 2.71 14.48 -1.58
CA LEU A 104 2.00 15.20 -2.64
C LEU A 104 1.38 14.25 -3.66
N GLY A 105 2.16 13.27 -4.12
CA GLY A 105 1.68 12.25 -5.03
C GLY A 105 0.55 11.41 -4.46
N ALA A 106 0.63 11.01 -3.20
CA ALA A 106 -0.39 10.18 -2.55
C ALA A 106 -1.73 10.91 -2.39
N VAL A 107 -1.72 12.20 -2.01
CA VAL A 107 -2.94 13.00 -1.91
C VAL A 107 -3.60 13.17 -3.29
N VAL A 108 -2.82 13.51 -4.32
CA VAL A 108 -3.32 13.63 -5.69
C VAL A 108 -3.82 12.28 -6.20
N GLY A 109 -3.09 11.19 -5.91
CA GLY A 109 -3.47 9.84 -6.31
C GLY A 109 -4.77 9.36 -5.66
N ALA A 110 -4.99 9.64 -4.37
CA ALA A 110 -6.24 9.35 -3.68
C ALA A 110 -7.41 10.12 -4.32
N GLY A 111 -7.24 11.43 -4.58
CA GLY A 111 -8.24 12.25 -5.25
C GLY A 111 -8.58 11.75 -6.65
N TYR A 112 -7.56 11.32 -7.41
CA TYR A 112 -7.77 10.75 -8.74
C TYR A 112 -8.48 9.39 -8.68
N ALA A 113 -8.10 8.53 -7.72
CA ALA A 113 -8.70 7.20 -7.57
C ALA A 113 -10.21 7.27 -7.32
N VAL A 114 -10.69 8.25 -6.55
CA VAL A 114 -12.11 8.45 -6.27
C VAL A 114 -12.90 8.82 -7.53
N THR A 115 -12.28 9.44 -8.54
CA THR A 115 -12.93 9.75 -9.82
C THR A 115 -13.00 8.55 -10.75
N LEU A 116 -12.25 7.48 -10.48
CA LEU A 116 -12.24 6.26 -11.29
C LEU A 116 -13.43 5.35 -10.96
N SER A 117 -13.96 4.69 -11.98
CA SER A 117 -14.95 3.63 -11.74
C SER A 117 -14.30 2.45 -11.01
N ASN A 118 -15.10 1.77 -10.18
CA ASN A 118 -14.65 0.59 -9.44
C ASN A 118 -14.04 -0.50 -10.35
N ASN A 119 -14.56 -0.64 -11.56
CA ASN A 119 -14.04 -1.58 -12.55
C ASN A 119 -12.64 -1.18 -13.06
N ASN A 120 -12.40 0.11 -13.30
CA ASN A 120 -11.10 0.60 -13.72
C ASN A 120 -10.04 0.40 -12.61
N LEU A 121 -10.40 0.66 -11.36
CA LEU A 121 -9.51 0.40 -10.21
C LEU A 121 -9.14 -1.07 -10.10
N LYS A 122 -10.11 -2.00 -10.26
CA LYS A 122 -9.83 -3.44 -10.28
C LYS A 122 -8.82 -3.81 -11.36
N TRP A 123 -8.99 -3.30 -12.58
CA TRP A 123 -8.04 -3.56 -13.67
C TRP A 123 -6.64 -3.02 -13.37
N ILE A 124 -6.54 -1.80 -12.85
CA ILE A 124 -5.25 -1.20 -12.45
C ILE A 124 -4.55 -2.09 -11.42
N ILE A 125 -5.26 -2.50 -10.36
CA ILE A 125 -4.70 -3.36 -9.32
C ILE A 125 -4.30 -4.72 -9.90
N THR A 126 -5.14 -5.32 -10.74
CA THR A 126 -4.88 -6.63 -11.35
C THR A 126 -3.63 -6.59 -12.23
N ILE A 127 -3.53 -5.61 -13.14
CA ILE A 127 -2.37 -5.45 -14.02
C ILE A 127 -1.11 -5.25 -13.19
N PHE A 128 -1.19 -4.41 -12.15
CA PHE A 128 -0.05 -4.18 -11.27
C PHE A 128 0.41 -5.46 -10.55
N LEU A 129 -0.52 -6.27 -10.03
CA LEU A 129 -0.21 -7.54 -9.38
C LEU A 129 0.44 -8.55 -10.34
N ILE A 130 -0.03 -8.60 -11.59
CA ILE A 130 0.57 -9.43 -12.64
C ILE A 130 2.01 -8.97 -12.91
N VAL A 131 2.23 -7.66 -13.05
CA VAL A 131 3.57 -7.10 -13.31
C VAL A 131 4.53 -7.40 -12.15
N ILE A 132 4.09 -7.21 -10.90
CA ILE A 132 4.93 -7.56 -9.73
C ILE A 132 5.17 -9.06 -9.63
N GLY A 133 4.15 -9.88 -9.87
CA GLY A 133 4.31 -11.32 -9.87
C GLY A 133 5.30 -11.80 -10.94
N ALA A 134 5.20 -11.25 -12.15
CA ALA A 134 6.15 -11.53 -13.23
C ALA A 134 7.57 -11.07 -12.89
N GLU A 135 7.71 -9.88 -12.27
CA GLU A 135 9.00 -9.36 -11.80
C GLU A 135 9.63 -10.30 -10.76
N MET A 136 8.85 -10.79 -9.81
CA MET A 136 9.34 -11.72 -8.79
C MET A 136 9.83 -13.05 -9.38
N ILE A 137 9.12 -13.59 -10.37
CA ILE A 137 9.50 -14.85 -11.04
C ILE A 137 10.75 -14.64 -11.89
N SER A 138 10.83 -13.52 -12.62
CA SER A 138 11.95 -13.24 -13.52
C SER A 138 13.22 -12.77 -12.80
N GLY A 139 13.09 -12.23 -11.58
CA GLY A 139 14.20 -11.61 -10.86
C GLY A 139 14.85 -10.44 -11.61
N PHE A 140 14.09 -9.79 -12.49
CA PHE A 140 14.60 -8.77 -13.41
C PHE A 140 15.27 -7.59 -12.69
N THR A 141 14.66 -7.10 -11.62
CA THR A 141 15.24 -6.02 -10.79
C THR A 141 16.56 -6.46 -10.16
N GLN A 142 16.67 -7.71 -9.70
CA GLN A 142 17.91 -8.24 -9.13
C GLN A 142 19.00 -8.44 -10.20
N ALA A 143 18.63 -8.84 -11.41
CA ALA A 143 19.54 -8.97 -12.53
C ALA A 143 20.06 -7.60 -12.99
N LEU A 144 19.19 -6.59 -13.07
CA LEU A 144 19.57 -5.19 -13.34
C LEU A 144 20.50 -4.64 -12.26
N ALA A 145 20.26 -4.93 -11.00
CA ALA A 145 21.10 -4.51 -9.89
C ALA A 145 22.54 -5.04 -9.98
N LYS A 146 22.73 -6.22 -10.57
CA LYS A 146 24.06 -6.80 -10.81
C LYS A 146 24.80 -6.14 -11.97
N LYS A 147 24.08 -5.69 -13.00
CA LYS A 147 24.64 -5.23 -14.27
C LYS A 147 24.93 -3.73 -14.30
N ASP A 148 24.16 -2.91 -13.60
CA ASP A 148 24.16 -1.45 -13.74
C ASP A 148 24.06 -0.75 -12.37
N LYS A 149 25.16 -0.72 -11.61
CA LYS A 149 25.23 0.09 -10.39
C LYS A 149 25.30 1.57 -10.76
N GLY A 150 24.25 2.34 -10.41
CA GLY A 150 24.30 3.80 -10.45
C GLY A 150 23.84 4.48 -11.74
N ARG A 151 22.98 3.84 -12.54
CA ARG A 151 22.43 4.44 -13.78
C ARG A 151 21.51 5.64 -13.53
N ILE A 152 20.83 5.69 -12.40
CA ILE A 152 19.92 6.79 -12.07
C ILE A 152 20.63 7.70 -11.08
N SER A 153 20.85 8.95 -11.47
CA SER A 153 21.34 9.96 -10.53
C SER A 153 20.25 10.31 -9.55
N LEU A 154 20.34 9.84 -8.33
CA LEU A 154 19.45 10.25 -7.23
C LEU A 154 19.90 11.62 -6.68
N SER A 155 19.96 12.62 -7.57
CA SER A 155 20.20 14.01 -7.15
C SER A 155 19.06 14.50 -6.29
N LYS A 156 19.36 15.22 -5.21
CA LYS A 156 18.36 15.76 -4.28
C LYS A 156 17.24 16.56 -4.95
N SER A 157 17.50 17.15 -6.12
CA SER A 157 16.52 17.92 -6.89
C SER A 157 15.54 17.05 -7.68
N ILE A 158 15.94 15.83 -8.09
CA ILE A 158 15.12 14.94 -8.92
C ILE A 158 14.36 13.92 -8.07
N VAL A 159 14.89 13.60 -6.89
CA VAL A 159 14.33 12.64 -5.95
C VAL A 159 12.85 12.94 -5.58
N PRO A 160 12.42 14.19 -5.30
CA PRO A 160 11.01 14.47 -5.03
C PRO A 160 10.08 14.17 -6.20
N ILE A 161 10.55 14.35 -7.44
CA ILE A 161 9.76 14.03 -8.64
C ILE A 161 9.51 12.53 -8.74
N HIS A 162 10.54 11.71 -8.51
CA HIS A 162 10.36 10.26 -8.43
C HIS A 162 9.43 9.88 -7.26
N GLY A 163 9.56 10.57 -6.11
CA GLY A 163 8.67 10.41 -4.98
C GLY A 163 7.22 10.67 -5.34
N SER A 164 6.91 11.75 -6.07
CA SER A 164 5.55 12.10 -6.47
C SER A 164 4.90 11.02 -7.35
N TRP A 165 5.63 10.47 -8.32
CA TRP A 165 5.14 9.37 -9.14
C TRP A 165 4.90 8.09 -8.32
N ILE A 166 5.82 7.76 -7.41
CA ILE A 166 5.68 6.59 -6.54
C ILE A 166 4.48 6.79 -5.61
N GLY A 167 4.34 7.95 -4.99
CA GLY A 167 3.21 8.25 -4.11
C GLY A 167 1.87 8.19 -4.84
N PHE A 168 1.80 8.76 -6.04
CA PHE A 168 0.60 8.73 -6.89
C PHE A 168 0.16 7.30 -7.22
N LEU A 169 1.06 6.48 -7.77
CA LEU A 169 0.75 5.10 -8.12
C LEU A 169 0.44 4.24 -6.89
N SER A 170 1.23 4.41 -5.82
CA SER A 170 1.05 3.66 -4.58
C SER A 170 -0.30 3.94 -3.92
N SER A 171 -0.77 5.18 -3.96
CA SER A 171 -2.06 5.57 -3.39
C SER A 171 -3.22 4.96 -4.18
N ILE A 172 -3.17 4.97 -5.53
CA ILE A 172 -4.22 4.36 -6.37
C ILE A 172 -4.34 2.86 -6.13
N ILE A 173 -3.21 2.18 -5.91
CA ILE A 173 -3.17 0.72 -5.76
C ILE A 173 -3.38 0.28 -4.31
N GLY A 174 -3.17 1.18 -3.35
CA GLY A 174 -3.25 0.86 -1.92
C GLY A 174 -2.00 0.19 -1.35
N ILE A 175 -0.81 0.54 -1.85
CA ILE A 175 0.46 -0.07 -1.46
C ILE A 175 1.37 0.99 -0.85
N GLY A 176 2.12 0.63 0.19
CA GLY A 176 3.03 1.53 0.92
C GLY A 176 4.31 1.95 0.18
N GLY A 177 4.33 1.91 -1.15
CA GLY A 177 5.45 2.38 -1.97
C GLY A 177 6.69 1.49 -1.99
N GLY A 178 6.75 0.44 -1.18
CA GLY A 178 7.91 -0.44 -1.06
C GLY A 178 8.31 -1.09 -2.38
N SER A 179 7.31 -1.54 -3.14
CA SER A 179 7.49 -2.19 -4.45
C SER A 179 8.13 -1.30 -5.51
N PHE A 180 7.99 0.01 -5.39
CA PHE A 180 8.58 0.99 -6.32
C PHE A 180 9.88 1.59 -5.79
N THR A 181 9.93 1.88 -4.49
CA THR A 181 11.10 2.54 -3.87
C THR A 181 12.30 1.62 -3.82
N THR A 182 12.12 0.32 -3.55
CA THR A 182 13.23 -0.63 -3.52
C THR A 182 13.94 -0.73 -4.87
N PRO A 183 13.26 -0.95 -6.02
CA PRO A 183 13.91 -0.93 -7.33
C PRO A 183 14.58 0.41 -7.65
N LEU A 184 13.96 1.54 -7.31
CA LEU A 184 14.56 2.87 -7.51
C LEU A 184 15.89 3.01 -6.76
N MET A 185 15.94 2.60 -5.50
CA MET A 185 17.16 2.62 -4.68
C MET A 185 18.26 1.74 -5.26
N ILE A 186 17.89 0.54 -5.73
CA ILE A 186 18.82 -0.39 -6.36
C ILE A 186 19.38 0.22 -7.67
N ALA A 187 18.53 0.81 -8.50
CA ALA A 187 18.94 1.50 -9.72
C ALA A 187 19.82 2.73 -9.43
N GLY A 188 19.67 3.35 -8.27
CA GLY A 188 20.55 4.41 -7.76
C GLY A 188 21.87 3.91 -7.18
N GLY A 189 22.15 2.60 -7.22
CA GLY A 189 23.41 2.01 -6.75
C GLY A 189 23.47 1.63 -5.28
N TYR A 190 22.34 1.71 -4.57
CA TYR A 190 22.28 1.31 -3.16
C TYR A 190 22.12 -0.20 -3.00
N ASN A 191 22.63 -0.73 -1.89
CA ASN A 191 22.45 -2.14 -1.55
C ASN A 191 20.98 -2.45 -1.28
N ILE A 192 20.55 -3.69 -1.59
CA ILE A 192 19.18 -4.16 -1.40
C ILE A 192 18.66 -3.95 0.04
N ARG A 193 19.52 -4.14 1.05
CA ARG A 193 19.16 -3.87 2.47
C ARG A 193 18.80 -2.41 2.71
N LYS A 194 19.59 -1.48 2.16
CA LYS A 194 19.30 -0.04 2.24
C LYS A 194 18.07 0.32 1.42
N GLY A 195 17.87 -0.33 0.27
CA GLY A 195 16.66 -0.17 -0.53
C GLY A 195 15.40 -0.52 0.25
N ILE A 196 15.36 -1.71 0.85
CA ILE A 196 14.21 -2.18 1.63
C ILE A 196 13.96 -1.31 2.87
N GLY A 197 15.01 -0.98 3.62
CA GLY A 197 14.89 -0.15 4.83
C GLY A 197 14.41 1.27 4.52
N THR A 198 14.93 1.89 3.45
CA THR A 198 14.49 3.22 3.00
C THR A 198 13.06 3.18 2.46
N ALA A 199 12.71 2.11 1.74
CA ALA A 199 11.34 1.90 1.25
C ALA A 199 10.34 1.76 2.41
N ALA A 200 10.70 1.04 3.48
CA ALA A 200 9.87 0.95 4.69
C ALA A 200 9.65 2.32 5.33
N ALA A 201 10.72 3.13 5.46
CA ALA A 201 10.63 4.48 6.02
C ALA A 201 9.77 5.43 5.17
N CYS A 202 9.88 5.34 3.84
CA CYS A 202 9.04 6.09 2.90
C CYS A 202 7.58 5.59 2.90
N GLY A 203 7.34 4.34 3.29
CA GLY A 203 6.00 3.77 3.42
C GLY A 203 5.13 4.49 4.44
N VAL A 204 5.72 5.01 5.52
CA VAL A 204 4.99 5.72 6.58
C VAL A 204 4.29 6.98 6.05
N PRO A 205 4.99 7.95 5.42
CA PRO A 205 4.34 9.16 4.91
C PRO A 205 3.37 8.90 3.77
N ILE A 206 3.63 7.92 2.89
CA ILE A 206 2.69 7.53 1.83
C ILE A 206 1.39 7.01 2.44
N ALA A 207 1.51 6.06 3.36
CA ALA A 207 0.37 5.41 3.97
C ALA A 207 -0.48 6.41 4.78
N ALA A 208 0.17 7.31 5.54
CA ALA A 208 -0.51 8.36 6.26
C ALA A 208 -1.26 9.32 5.32
N ALA A 209 -0.57 9.86 4.29
CA ALA A 209 -1.15 10.80 3.35
C ALA A 209 -2.29 10.16 2.53
N GLY A 210 -2.11 8.90 2.09
CA GLY A 210 -3.13 8.16 1.38
C GLY A 210 -4.36 7.86 2.25
N ALA A 211 -4.16 7.35 3.48
CA ALA A 211 -5.26 7.06 4.39
C ALA A 211 -6.08 8.33 4.73
N ILE A 212 -5.39 9.45 5.01
CA ILE A 212 -6.05 10.75 5.23
C ILE A 212 -6.80 11.19 3.97
N GLY A 213 -6.19 11.03 2.79
CA GLY A 213 -6.81 11.37 1.51
C GLY A 213 -8.11 10.59 1.29
N TYR A 214 -8.09 9.28 1.44
CA TYR A 214 -9.29 8.43 1.29
C TYR A 214 -10.35 8.72 2.34
N THR A 215 -9.96 9.00 3.58
CA THR A 215 -10.90 9.44 4.62
C THR A 215 -11.58 10.76 4.25
N TYR A 216 -10.81 11.75 3.78
CA TYR A 216 -11.33 13.06 3.39
C TYR A 216 -12.28 12.94 2.18
N TYR A 217 -11.85 12.27 1.11
CA TYR A 217 -12.67 12.11 -0.08
C TYR A 217 -13.90 11.24 0.15
N GLY A 218 -13.81 10.22 1.02
CA GLY A 218 -14.95 9.40 1.39
C GLY A 218 -16.03 10.17 2.14
N GLN A 219 -15.65 11.13 2.98
CA GLN A 219 -16.59 12.00 3.69
C GLN A 219 -17.24 13.06 2.80
N THR A 220 -16.54 13.52 1.77
CA THR A 220 -17.01 14.57 0.86
C THR A 220 -17.84 14.05 -0.31
N THR A 221 -17.82 12.74 -0.54
CA THR A 221 -18.59 12.10 -1.62
C THR A 221 -19.90 11.59 -1.04
N ASP A 222 -21.03 11.79 -1.77
CA ASP A 222 -22.36 11.25 -1.41
C ASP A 222 -22.44 9.72 -1.56
N ALA A 223 -21.43 9.02 -1.09
CA ALA A 223 -21.37 7.56 -1.11
C ALA A 223 -22.12 6.99 0.12
N ASN A 224 -22.93 5.96 -0.11
CA ASN A 224 -23.57 5.21 0.98
C ASN A 224 -22.51 4.37 1.69
N LEU A 225 -21.74 5.01 2.58
CA LEU A 225 -20.75 4.33 3.40
C LEU A 225 -21.42 3.45 4.44
N PRO A 226 -20.87 2.27 4.78
CA PRO A 226 -21.37 1.43 5.86
C PRO A 226 -21.40 2.17 7.19
N MET A 227 -22.33 1.79 8.09
CA MET A 227 -22.40 2.37 9.43
C MET A 227 -21.08 2.21 10.16
N GLY A 228 -20.53 3.32 10.68
CA GLY A 228 -19.24 3.35 11.38
C GLY A 228 -18.01 3.56 10.49
N ALA A 229 -18.16 3.65 9.18
CA ALA A 229 -17.06 4.03 8.30
C ALA A 229 -16.69 5.50 8.48
N VAL A 230 -15.40 5.79 8.55
CA VAL A 230 -14.85 7.17 8.70
C VAL A 230 -14.57 7.79 7.33
N GLY A 231 -14.72 7.05 6.25
CA GLY A 231 -14.41 7.38 4.87
C GLY A 231 -14.23 6.11 4.05
N TYR A 232 -13.58 6.21 2.92
CA TYR A 232 -13.21 5.03 2.13
C TYR A 232 -12.11 4.20 2.79
#